data_9436fe80e4594d0c118688d90460c426
#
_entry.id   9436fe80e4594d0c118688d90460c426
#
_cell.length_a   1.000
_cell.length_b   1.000
_cell.length_c   1.000
_cell.angle_alpha   90.00
_cell.angle_beta   90.00
_cell.angle_gamma   90.00
#
_symmetry.space_group_name_H-M   'P 1'
#
loop_
_entity.id
_entity.type
_entity.pdbx_description
1 polymer ?
#
loop_
_entity_poly.entity_id
_entity_poly.type
_entity_poly.pdbx_seq_one_letter_code
_entity_poly.pdbx_strand_id
1 'polypeptide(L)'
;WIGRDVVRKIICSGYFHNAARIKGIGEYVNLKTGIRCHLRPTSAIYGLGYTPDYVVYHELVLTTKEYMQCVTAVEPKWLVEMGPMFFSVRETFNDKADEKAITVTSMTSKWNQNYKRIFERNLNWLKSRANSSFEFKVAGLILLMREERQRLIETSI
;
A
#
# COMPACT_ATOMS: atom_id res chain seq x y z
N TRP A 1 -9.20 -5.77 -19.45
CA TRP A 1 -9.18 -5.30 -18.05
C TRP A 1 -7.89 -5.63 -17.30
N ILE A 2 -6.92 -6.22 -17.98
CA ILE A 2 -5.57 -6.51 -17.47
C ILE A 2 -4.86 -5.21 -17.00
N GLY A 3 -5.15 -4.07 -17.62
CA GLY A 3 -4.50 -2.79 -17.31
C GLY A 3 -4.79 -2.23 -15.90
N ARG A 4 -5.99 -2.41 -15.36
CA ARG A 4 -6.39 -1.82 -14.07
C ARG A 4 -5.66 -2.44 -12.88
N ASP A 5 -5.51 -3.75 -12.86
CA ASP A 5 -4.82 -4.45 -11.77
C ASP A 5 -3.31 -4.22 -11.83
N VAL A 6 -2.77 -4.09 -13.03
CA VAL A 6 -1.35 -3.71 -13.21
C VAL A 6 -1.09 -2.33 -12.60
N VAL A 7 -1.94 -1.33 -12.88
CA VAL A 7 -1.82 0.02 -12.30
C VAL A 7 -1.93 -0.02 -10.77
N ARG A 8 -2.91 -0.73 -10.22
CA ARG A 8 -3.09 -0.89 -8.78
C ARG A 8 -1.86 -1.56 -8.13
N LYS A 9 -1.31 -2.57 -8.78
CA LYS A 9 -0.11 -3.27 -8.32
C LYS A 9 1.13 -2.37 -8.36
N ILE A 10 1.25 -1.53 -9.38
CA ILE A 10 2.29 -0.50 -9.48
C ILE A 10 2.19 0.50 -8.31
N ILE A 11 0.99 1.02 -8.04
CA ILE A 11 0.75 1.90 -6.90
C ILE A 11 1.11 1.19 -5.59
N CYS A 12 0.68 -0.06 -5.43
CA CYS A 12 1.02 -0.86 -4.27
C CYS A 12 2.55 -0.98 -4.07
N SER A 13 3.31 -1.13 -5.15
CA SER A 13 4.77 -1.26 -5.08
C SER A 13 5.48 0.00 -4.57
N GLY A 14 4.86 1.17 -4.74
CA GLY A 14 5.37 2.46 -4.21
C GLY A 14 4.90 2.77 -2.80
N TYR A 15 3.67 2.39 -2.49
CA TYR A 15 2.99 2.77 -1.26
C TYR A 15 2.70 1.60 -0.30
N PHE A 16 3.35 0.45 -0.46
CA PHE A 16 3.14 -0.72 0.40
C PHE A 16 3.37 -0.43 1.90
N HIS A 17 4.19 0.57 2.23
CA HIS A 17 4.45 1.03 3.59
C HIS A 17 3.27 1.79 4.21
N ASN A 18 2.38 2.34 3.38
CA ASN A 18 1.15 3.01 3.75
C ASN A 18 -0.06 2.10 3.50
N ALA A 19 -0.03 0.91 4.08
CA ALA A 19 -1.11 -0.05 3.94
C ALA A 19 -2.04 -0.04 5.16
N ALA A 20 -3.34 -0.23 4.91
CA ALA A 20 -4.35 -0.34 5.95
C ALA A 20 -5.30 -1.50 5.66
N ARG A 21 -5.82 -2.11 6.73
CA ARG A 21 -6.82 -3.17 6.70
C ARG A 21 -8.15 -2.65 7.20
N ILE A 22 -9.22 -3.13 6.61
CA ILE A 22 -10.59 -2.83 7.04
C ILE A 22 -10.83 -3.28 8.48
N LYS A 23 -11.53 -2.45 9.24
CA LYS A 23 -12.02 -2.76 10.58
C LYS A 23 -13.54 -2.64 10.68
N GLY A 24 -14.13 -1.75 9.91
CA GLY A 24 -15.55 -1.49 9.84
C GLY A 24 -15.88 -0.64 8.62
N ILE A 25 -17.14 -0.29 8.45
CA ILE A 25 -17.60 0.49 7.29
C ILE A 25 -16.90 1.86 7.27
N GLY A 26 -16.03 2.08 6.28
CA GLY A 26 -15.25 3.32 6.13
C GLY A 26 -14.16 3.51 7.18
N GLU A 27 -13.94 2.55 8.07
CA GLU A 27 -12.89 2.55 9.09
C GLU A 27 -11.83 1.50 8.78
N TYR A 28 -10.59 1.93 8.80
CA TYR A 28 -9.41 1.09 8.54
C TYR A 28 -8.42 1.20 9.69
N VAL A 29 -7.51 0.28 9.76
CA VAL A 29 -6.36 0.30 10.68
C VAL A 29 -5.08 0.25 9.87
N ASN A 30 -4.20 1.23 10.07
CA ASN A 30 -2.87 1.24 9.48
C ASN A 30 -2.09 0.02 9.96
N LEU A 31 -1.58 -0.77 9.03
CA LEU A 31 -0.87 -2.00 9.35
C LEU A 31 0.47 -1.75 10.05
N LYS A 32 1.10 -0.59 9.80
CA LYS A 32 2.38 -0.22 10.40
C LYS A 32 2.25 0.28 11.83
N THR A 33 1.30 1.19 12.07
CA THR A 33 1.20 1.92 13.34
C THR A 33 0.09 1.39 14.25
N GLY A 34 -0.86 0.62 13.71
CA GLY A 34 -2.07 0.20 14.43
C GLY A 34 -3.09 1.33 14.64
N ILE A 35 -2.83 2.52 14.11
CA ILE A 35 -3.70 3.69 14.27
C ILE A 35 -4.92 3.54 13.37
N ARG A 36 -6.08 3.97 13.85
CA ARG A 36 -7.32 3.99 13.08
C ARG A 36 -7.29 5.13 12.07
N CYS A 37 -7.66 4.83 10.84
CA CYS A 37 -7.78 5.79 9.76
C CYS A 37 -9.09 5.59 9.00
N HIS A 38 -9.56 6.63 8.33
CA HIS A 38 -10.89 6.65 7.74
C HIS A 38 -10.81 7.00 6.26
N LEU A 39 -11.77 6.48 5.49
CA LEU A 39 -11.99 6.93 4.11
C LEU A 39 -12.63 8.32 4.13
N ARG A 40 -12.14 9.21 3.28
CA ARG A 40 -12.83 10.47 3.01
C ARG A 40 -14.13 10.21 2.24
N PRO A 41 -15.21 10.97 2.51
CA PRO A 41 -16.42 10.91 1.70
C PRO A 41 -16.21 11.19 0.21
N THR A 42 -15.15 11.95 -0.11
CA THR A 42 -14.75 12.28 -1.50
C THR A 42 -13.90 11.20 -2.16
N SER A 43 -13.54 10.12 -1.44
CA SER A 43 -12.78 9.01 -2.00
C SER A 43 -13.61 8.23 -3.02
N ALA A 44 -13.00 7.85 -4.13
CA ALA A 44 -13.63 7.02 -5.15
C ALA A 44 -14.11 5.64 -4.64
N ILE A 45 -13.58 5.18 -3.52
CA ILE A 45 -13.96 3.91 -2.87
C ILE A 45 -15.11 4.10 -1.89
N TYR A 46 -15.38 5.34 -1.47
CA TYR A 46 -16.44 5.64 -0.51
C TYR A 46 -17.81 5.48 -1.15
N GLY A 47 -18.71 4.74 -0.50
CA GLY A 47 -20.09 4.61 -0.97
C GLY A 47 -20.31 3.66 -2.15
N LEU A 48 -19.30 2.90 -2.60
CA LEU A 48 -19.45 1.92 -3.69
C LEU A 48 -20.27 0.67 -3.32
N GLY A 49 -20.78 0.56 -2.09
CA GLY A 49 -21.43 -0.66 -1.58
C GLY A 49 -20.47 -1.84 -1.36
N TYR A 50 -19.20 -1.66 -1.69
CA TYR A 50 -18.11 -2.62 -1.52
C TYR A 50 -16.95 -1.94 -0.82
N THR A 51 -16.50 -2.52 0.27
CA THR A 51 -15.33 -2.04 1.01
C THR A 51 -14.19 -3.04 0.83
N PRO A 52 -13.06 -2.64 0.19
CA PRO A 52 -11.93 -3.53 0.03
C PRO A 52 -11.28 -3.84 1.39
N ASP A 53 -10.85 -5.08 1.59
CA ASP A 53 -10.23 -5.53 2.83
C ASP A 53 -8.89 -4.85 3.10
N TYR A 54 -8.12 -4.58 2.03
CA TYR A 54 -6.83 -3.92 2.10
C TYR A 54 -6.74 -2.77 1.11
N VAL A 55 -6.14 -1.69 1.58
CA VAL A 55 -5.91 -0.48 0.80
C VAL A 55 -4.48 0.03 1.03
N VAL A 56 -3.96 0.74 0.04
CA VAL A 56 -2.79 1.61 0.22
C VAL A 56 -3.22 3.05 -0.01
N TYR A 57 -2.55 4.00 0.61
CA TYR A 57 -2.88 5.42 0.53
C TYR A 57 -1.60 6.25 0.41
N HIS A 58 -1.75 7.46 -0.13
CA HIS A 58 -0.63 8.39 -0.30
C HIS A 58 -0.20 8.99 1.05
N GLU A 59 -1.13 9.60 1.77
CA GLU A 59 -0.87 10.25 3.04
C GLU A 59 -2.08 10.19 3.99
N LEU A 60 -1.83 10.43 5.28
CA LEU A 60 -2.85 10.65 6.30
C LEU A 60 -2.97 12.14 6.57
N VAL A 61 -4.19 12.64 6.55
CA VAL A 61 -4.51 14.02 6.91
C VAL A 61 -5.33 14.03 8.19
N LEU A 62 -4.76 14.62 9.23
CA LEU A 62 -5.43 14.80 10.50
C LEU A 62 -6.33 16.04 10.44
N THR A 63 -7.63 15.80 10.64
CA THR A 63 -8.62 16.86 10.88
C THR A 63 -9.30 16.57 12.22
N THR A 64 -10.58 16.20 12.23
CA THR A 64 -11.26 15.63 13.40
C THR A 64 -10.89 14.16 13.61
N LYS A 65 -10.48 13.48 12.54
CA LYS A 65 -10.00 12.11 12.51
C LYS A 65 -8.86 12.02 11.49
N GLU A 66 -8.11 10.93 11.52
CA GLU A 66 -7.13 10.64 10.48
C GLU A 66 -7.82 10.11 9.22
N TYR A 67 -7.73 10.87 8.14
CA TYR A 67 -8.29 10.52 6.84
C TYR A 67 -7.20 10.13 5.85
N MET A 68 -7.41 9.01 5.16
CA MET A 68 -6.55 8.56 4.07
C MET A 68 -6.84 9.36 2.80
N GLN A 69 -5.78 9.82 2.12
CA GLN A 69 -5.86 10.44 0.79
C GLN A 69 -5.34 9.52 -0.31
N CYS A 70 -5.90 9.66 -1.52
CA CYS A 70 -5.53 8.90 -2.71
C CYS A 70 -5.51 7.39 -2.44
N VAL A 71 -6.64 6.86 -1.99
CA VAL A 71 -6.77 5.46 -1.56
C VAL A 71 -6.94 4.54 -2.76
N THR A 72 -6.16 3.47 -2.79
CA THR A 72 -6.22 2.44 -3.82
C THR A 72 -6.45 1.08 -3.17
N ALA A 73 -7.48 0.36 -3.62
CA ALA A 73 -7.74 -1.02 -3.20
C ALA A 73 -6.62 -1.94 -3.71
N VAL A 74 -6.09 -2.79 -2.83
CA VAL A 74 -5.01 -3.73 -3.17
C VAL A 74 -5.35 -5.13 -2.70
N GLU A 75 -4.71 -6.11 -3.33
CA GLU A 75 -4.81 -7.48 -2.89
C GLU A 75 -3.76 -7.82 -1.85
N PRO A 76 -4.11 -8.61 -0.82
CA PRO A 76 -3.18 -8.99 0.24
C PRO A 76 -1.89 -9.61 -0.27
N LYS A 77 -1.96 -10.45 -1.30
CA LYS A 77 -0.78 -11.09 -1.92
C LYS A 77 0.22 -10.08 -2.49
N TRP A 78 -0.25 -8.91 -2.97
CA TRP A 78 0.65 -7.86 -3.50
C TRP A 78 1.46 -7.20 -2.40
N LEU A 79 0.87 -6.99 -1.22
CA LEU A 79 1.60 -6.44 -0.07
C LEU A 79 2.75 -7.37 0.33
N VAL A 80 2.50 -8.68 0.40
CA VAL A 80 3.54 -9.66 0.73
C VAL A 80 4.60 -9.76 -0.38
N GLU A 81 4.20 -9.69 -1.65
CA GLU A 81 5.12 -9.73 -2.79
C GLU A 81 6.02 -8.48 -2.83
N MET A 82 5.45 -7.30 -2.58
CA MET A 82 6.17 -6.02 -2.66
C MET A 82 6.98 -5.71 -1.41
N GLY A 83 6.51 -6.14 -0.25
CA GLY A 83 7.16 -5.91 1.04
C GLY A 83 7.36 -7.15 1.90
N PRO A 84 8.04 -8.21 1.42
CA PRO A 84 8.10 -9.51 2.09
C PRO A 84 8.81 -9.48 3.46
N MET A 85 9.56 -8.42 3.74
CA MET A 85 10.20 -8.24 5.05
C MET A 85 9.26 -7.61 6.09
N PHE A 86 8.14 -7.03 5.64
CA PHE A 86 7.20 -6.32 6.50
C PHE A 86 5.88 -7.07 6.65
N PHE A 87 5.50 -7.85 5.64
CA PHE A 87 4.22 -8.54 5.59
C PHE A 87 4.43 -10.03 5.50
N SER A 88 3.75 -10.78 6.35
CA SER A 88 3.64 -12.23 6.28
C SER A 88 2.16 -12.63 6.31
N VAL A 89 1.84 -13.69 5.61
CA VAL A 89 0.50 -14.28 5.66
C VAL A 89 0.46 -15.24 6.84
N ARG A 90 -0.43 -15.01 7.80
CA ARG A 90 -0.82 -16.03 8.78
C ARG A 90 -2.08 -16.72 8.28
N GLU A 91 -2.00 -18.02 8.08
CA GLU A 91 -3.17 -18.85 7.94
C GLU A 91 -3.70 -19.11 9.35
N THR A 92 -4.78 -18.46 9.71
CA THR A 92 -5.50 -18.80 10.94
C THR A 92 -6.40 -19.97 10.60
N PHE A 93 -6.08 -21.16 11.14
CA PHE A 93 -6.95 -22.32 11.13
C PHE A 93 -8.11 -22.08 12.11
N ASN A 94 -9.04 -21.22 11.74
CA ASN A 94 -10.34 -21.12 12.37
C ASN A 94 -11.38 -21.56 11.34
N ASP A 95 -12.22 -22.53 11.70
CA ASP A 95 -13.25 -23.17 10.89
C ASP A 95 -14.37 -22.24 10.36
N LYS A 96 -14.15 -20.94 10.33
CA LYS A 96 -15.06 -19.94 9.75
C LYS A 96 -14.30 -19.02 8.80
N ALA A 97 -14.43 -19.36 7.53
CA ALA A 97 -14.05 -18.60 6.35
C ALA A 97 -12.54 -18.34 6.19
N ASP A 98 -12.05 -18.62 4.99
CA ASP A 98 -10.70 -18.42 4.42
C ASP A 98 -10.12 -16.99 4.60
N GLU A 99 -10.04 -16.47 5.80
CA GLU A 99 -9.53 -15.14 6.08
C GLU A 99 -8.02 -15.20 6.28
N LYS A 100 -7.28 -15.09 5.20
CA LYS A 100 -5.81 -14.92 5.22
C LYS A 100 -5.47 -13.56 5.81
N ALA A 101 -5.28 -13.51 7.12
CA ALA A 101 -4.86 -12.28 7.78
C ALA A 101 -3.38 -11.99 7.52
N ILE A 102 -3.08 -10.78 7.03
CA ILE A 102 -1.71 -10.29 6.93
C ILE A 102 -1.25 -9.78 8.29
N THR A 103 -0.12 -10.33 8.75
CA THR A 103 0.54 -9.85 9.95
C THR A 103 1.74 -8.99 9.55
N VAL A 104 1.88 -7.84 10.21
CA VAL A 104 3.05 -6.99 10.06
C VAL A 104 4.13 -7.47 11.00
N THR A 105 5.31 -7.75 10.46
CA THR A 105 6.49 -8.02 11.28
C THR A 105 6.91 -6.73 11.99
N SER A 106 7.19 -6.80 13.29
CA SER A 106 7.57 -5.65 14.10
C SER A 106 8.74 -4.90 13.46
N MET A 107 8.56 -3.58 13.30
CA MET A 107 9.54 -2.73 12.64
C MET A 107 10.75 -2.49 13.54
N THR A 108 11.87 -3.05 13.14
CA THR A 108 13.16 -2.81 13.78
C THR A 108 13.86 -1.59 13.16
N SER A 109 14.90 -1.08 13.85
CA SER A 109 15.78 0.01 13.39
C SER A 109 16.42 -0.16 12.01
N LYS A 110 16.34 -1.34 11.41
CA LYS A 110 16.81 -1.64 10.05
C LYS A 110 15.81 -1.33 8.94
N TRP A 111 14.69 -0.70 9.28
CA TRP A 111 13.58 -0.46 8.33
C TRP A 111 14.03 0.36 7.12
N ASN A 112 14.76 1.47 7.33
CA ASN A 112 15.19 2.36 6.25
C ASN A 112 16.13 1.69 5.22
N GLN A 113 17.04 0.84 5.68
CA GLN A 113 17.96 0.13 4.77
C GLN A 113 17.21 -0.93 3.94
N ASN A 114 16.31 -1.67 4.60
CA ASN A 114 15.51 -2.70 3.93
C ASN A 114 14.49 -2.09 2.99
N TYR A 115 13.86 -0.97 3.37
CA TYR A 115 12.94 -0.22 2.51
C TYR A 115 13.61 0.20 1.20
N LYS A 116 14.79 0.82 1.27
CA LYS A 116 15.55 1.25 0.09
C LYS A 116 15.79 0.08 -0.89
N ARG A 117 16.25 -1.05 -0.38
CA ARG A 117 16.52 -2.24 -1.20
C ARG A 117 15.25 -2.79 -1.86
N ILE A 118 14.15 -2.86 -1.13
CA ILE A 118 12.87 -3.35 -1.64
C ILE A 118 12.31 -2.37 -2.68
N PHE A 119 12.39 -1.08 -2.41
CA PHE A 119 11.96 -0.06 -3.35
C PHE A 119 12.73 -0.13 -4.68
N GLU A 120 14.06 -0.24 -4.65
CA GLU A 120 14.88 -0.40 -5.87
C GLU A 120 14.53 -1.69 -6.64
N ARG A 121 14.28 -2.79 -5.93
CA ARG A 121 13.79 -4.02 -6.54
C ARG A 121 12.46 -3.83 -7.24
N ASN A 122 11.50 -3.19 -6.58
CA ASN A 122 10.17 -2.93 -7.13
C ASN A 122 10.25 -1.98 -8.34
N LEU A 123 11.13 -0.97 -8.28
CA LEU A 123 11.40 -0.06 -9.39
C LEU A 123 11.97 -0.79 -10.61
N ASN A 124 12.92 -1.71 -10.40
CA ASN A 124 13.48 -2.53 -11.48
C ASN A 124 12.44 -3.48 -12.07
N TRP A 125 11.58 -4.05 -11.24
CA TRP A 125 10.45 -4.86 -11.70
C TRP A 125 9.49 -4.06 -12.60
N LEU A 126 9.19 -2.79 -12.24
CA LEU A 126 8.39 -1.89 -13.05
C LEU A 126 9.05 -1.58 -14.40
N LYS A 127 10.34 -1.25 -14.38
CA LYS A 127 11.10 -0.96 -15.60
C LYS A 127 11.12 -2.14 -16.57
N SER A 128 11.23 -3.36 -16.05
CA SER A 128 11.25 -4.58 -16.89
C SER A 128 9.91 -4.89 -17.56
N ARG A 129 8.81 -4.30 -17.09
CA ARG A 129 7.45 -4.51 -17.61
C ARG A 129 6.88 -3.30 -18.37
N ALA A 130 7.60 -2.20 -18.41
CA ALA A 130 7.22 -1.02 -19.20
C ALA A 130 7.42 -1.31 -20.69
N ASN A 131 6.30 -1.39 -21.43
CA ASN A 131 6.30 -1.38 -22.89
C ASN A 131 6.18 0.06 -23.39
N SER A 132 6.66 0.35 -24.57
CA SER A 132 6.82 1.69 -25.14
C SER A 132 5.59 2.61 -25.10
N SER A 133 4.36 2.10 -25.18
CA SER A 133 3.12 2.87 -25.02
C SER A 133 2.72 3.10 -23.54
N PHE A 134 3.32 2.38 -22.62
CA PHE A 134 3.07 2.45 -21.18
C PHE A 134 4.09 3.33 -20.46
N GLU A 135 5.21 3.64 -21.14
CA GLU A 135 6.38 4.33 -20.56
C GLU A 135 6.05 5.70 -19.98
N PHE A 136 5.19 6.49 -20.64
CA PHE A 136 4.83 7.82 -20.14
C PHE A 136 4.05 7.79 -18.83
N LYS A 137 3.11 6.88 -18.69
CA LYS A 137 2.31 6.74 -17.45
C LYS A 137 3.14 6.13 -16.31
N VAL A 138 4.00 5.19 -16.65
CA VAL A 138 4.92 4.54 -15.69
C VAL A 138 6.03 5.52 -15.28
N ALA A 139 6.55 6.35 -16.19
CA ALA A 139 7.55 7.35 -15.88
C ALA A 139 7.04 8.40 -14.88
N GLY A 140 5.79 8.86 -15.01
CA GLY A 140 5.17 9.75 -14.03
C GLY A 140 5.03 9.11 -12.65
N LEU A 141 4.64 7.84 -12.60
CA LEU A 141 4.55 7.08 -11.35
C LEU A 141 5.94 6.83 -10.72
N ILE A 142 6.95 6.56 -11.53
CA ILE A 142 8.34 6.38 -11.09
C ILE A 142 8.89 7.67 -10.50
N LEU A 143 8.56 8.82 -11.09
CA LEU A 143 8.92 10.15 -10.56
C LEU A 143 8.25 10.40 -9.21
N LEU A 144 6.96 10.16 -9.09
CA LEU A 144 6.22 10.27 -7.83
C LEU A 144 6.80 9.38 -6.73
N MET A 145 7.16 8.14 -7.07
CA MET A 145 7.81 7.20 -6.16
C MET A 145 9.20 7.65 -5.73
N ARG A 146 9.95 8.35 -6.61
CA ARG A 146 11.26 8.93 -6.26
C ARG A 146 11.13 10.12 -5.30
N GLU A 147 10.14 10.99 -5.51
CA GLU A 147 9.87 12.13 -4.63
C GLU A 147 9.44 11.66 -3.24
N GLU A 148 8.56 10.64 -3.17
CA GLU A 148 8.14 10.07 -1.90
C GLU A 148 9.29 9.41 -1.14
N ARG A 149 10.19 8.72 -1.86
CA ARG A 149 11.43 8.20 -1.29
C ARG A 149 12.30 9.30 -0.69
N GLN A 150 12.44 10.42 -1.39
CA GLN A 150 13.24 11.55 -0.90
C GLN A 150 12.66 12.13 0.38
N ARG A 151 11.34 12.33 0.44
CA ARG A 151 10.63 12.77 1.64
C ARG A 151 10.85 11.82 2.83
N LEU A 152 10.74 10.51 2.62
CA LEU A 152 10.91 9.52 3.69
C LEU A 152 12.35 9.50 4.24
N ILE A 153 13.34 9.79 3.41
CA ILE A 153 14.73 9.91 3.84
C ILE A 153 14.92 11.19 4.66
N GLU A 154 14.34 12.31 4.23
CA GLU A 154 14.47 13.62 4.90
C GLU A 154 13.70 13.68 6.23
N THR A 155 12.59 12.98 6.38
CA THR A 155 11.82 12.90 7.64
C THR A 155 12.39 11.91 8.66
N SER A 156 13.43 11.16 8.29
CA SER A 156 14.06 10.14 9.16
C SER A 156 15.36 10.62 9.80
N ILE A 157 15.72 11.91 9.62
CA ILE A 157 16.81 12.62 10.28
C ILE A 157 16.23 13.51 11.37
#